data_bfcc69c7ebd5cf7236bebd24c10d304a
#
_entry.id   bfcc69c7ebd5cf7236bebd24c10d304a
#
_cell.length_a   1.000
_cell.length_b   1.000
_cell.length_c   1.000
_cell.angle_alpha   90.00
_cell.angle_beta   90.00
_cell.angle_gamma   90.00
#
_symmetry.space_group_name_H-M   'P 1'
#
loop_
_entity.id
_entity.type
_entity.pdbx_description
1 polymer ?
#
loop_
_entity_poly.entity_id
_entity_poly.type
_entity_poly.pdbx_seq_one_letter_code
_entity_poly.pdbx_strand_id
1 'polypeptide(L)'
;MKITYFGHSCFRFEEDGYALVIDPFKDVEGYNDVKTSADMILCSHDHFDHNAVSGVKRKVSGKDNPFSVTMMQTFHDEKMGQEWGKNLVHIISAKDKTYVHLGDLGHLLDDRQVTFIKKCYCLMIPIGGTYTVDIEKALKIIEKVEPQIVIPMHYKNGKYGFSVLENLSDFLVKCKRKIAVTTNSEFFELPDGDNLTVVPAVFEG
;
A
#
# COMPACT_ATOMS: atom_id res chain seq x y z
N MET A 1 -11.48 1.27 11.99
CA MET A 1 -10.01 1.11 11.85
C MET A 1 -9.43 2.41 11.35
N LYS A 2 -8.42 2.93 12.06
CA LYS A 2 -7.67 4.12 11.66
C LYS A 2 -6.51 3.73 10.75
N ILE A 3 -6.28 4.49 9.69
CA ILE A 3 -5.17 4.29 8.74
C ILE A 3 -4.39 5.59 8.64
N THR A 4 -3.06 5.53 8.80
CA THR A 4 -2.15 6.64 8.54
C THR A 4 -1.33 6.31 7.29
N TYR A 5 -1.21 7.26 6.37
CA TYR A 5 -0.37 7.14 5.18
C TYR A 5 0.86 8.02 5.32
N PHE A 6 2.01 7.42 5.44
CA PHE A 6 3.29 8.14 5.55
C PHE A 6 3.84 8.58 4.20
N GLY A 7 3.26 8.08 3.12
CA GLY A 7 3.75 8.28 1.76
C GLY A 7 4.35 7.01 1.18
N HIS A 8 4.78 7.11 -0.08
CA HIS A 8 5.38 6.00 -0.83
C HIS A 8 4.48 4.76 -0.80
N SER A 9 4.88 3.70 -0.09
CA SER A 9 4.08 2.50 0.15
C SER A 9 3.82 2.24 1.64
N CYS A 10 4.11 3.22 2.52
CA CYS A 10 4.04 3.01 3.96
C CYS A 10 2.68 3.38 4.54
N PHE A 11 2.06 2.39 5.18
CA PHE A 11 0.80 2.54 5.90
C PHE A 11 0.93 2.04 7.35
N ARG A 12 0.19 2.70 8.25
CA ARG A 12 -0.02 2.24 9.61
C ARG A 12 -1.51 2.03 9.83
N PHE A 13 -1.87 0.84 10.25
CA PHE A 13 -3.21 0.44 10.64
C PHE A 13 -3.31 0.42 12.16
N GLU A 14 -4.39 0.95 12.72
CA GLU A 14 -4.66 0.87 14.15
C GLU A 14 -6.08 0.41 14.40
N GLU A 15 -6.22 -0.68 15.15
CA GLU A 15 -7.49 -1.24 15.56
C GLU A 15 -7.39 -1.70 17.01
N ASP A 16 -8.38 -1.33 17.83
CA ASP A 16 -8.50 -1.71 19.25
C ASP A 16 -7.23 -1.44 20.09
N GLY A 17 -6.45 -0.40 19.71
CA GLY A 17 -5.21 0.01 20.38
C GLY A 17 -3.97 -0.79 19.98
N TYR A 18 -4.08 -1.75 19.06
CA TYR A 18 -2.99 -2.46 18.42
C TYR A 18 -2.61 -1.80 17.11
N ALA A 19 -1.33 -1.64 16.82
CA ALA A 19 -0.83 -0.98 15.62
C ALA A 19 0.03 -1.92 14.76
N LEU A 20 -0.23 -1.90 13.46
CA LEU A 20 0.55 -2.59 12.44
C LEU A 20 1.09 -1.55 11.46
N VAL A 21 2.39 -1.60 11.16
CA VAL A 21 3.03 -0.78 10.11
C VAL A 21 3.51 -1.70 9.00
N ILE A 22 3.31 -1.26 7.75
CA ILE A 22 3.80 -1.96 6.57
C ILE A 22 4.67 -1.04 5.72
N ASP A 23 5.76 -1.57 5.19
CA ASP A 23 6.74 -0.94 4.33
C ASP A 23 7.25 0.43 4.84
N PRO A 24 7.83 0.50 6.06
CA PRO A 24 8.46 1.72 6.53
C PRO A 24 9.69 2.05 5.66
N PHE A 25 9.81 3.32 5.28
CA PHE A 25 10.86 3.79 4.38
C PHE A 25 11.77 4.85 5.00
N LYS A 26 12.91 5.08 4.37
CA LYS A 26 13.82 6.19 4.55
C LYS A 26 14.38 6.64 3.20
N ASP A 27 14.91 7.85 3.18
CA ASP A 27 15.61 8.41 2.00
C ASP A 27 14.74 8.44 0.72
N VAL A 28 13.41 8.53 0.84
CA VAL A 28 12.49 8.67 -0.29
C VAL A 28 12.24 10.14 -0.58
N GLU A 29 12.46 10.55 -1.83
CA GLU A 29 12.42 11.93 -2.29
C GLU A 29 11.11 12.64 -1.89
N GLY A 30 11.24 13.77 -1.20
CA GLY A 30 10.14 14.66 -0.80
C GLY A 30 9.38 14.23 0.47
N TYR A 31 9.62 13.04 1.00
CA TYR A 31 9.03 12.57 2.25
C TYR A 31 10.00 12.69 3.43
N ASN A 32 9.46 12.80 4.64
CA ASN A 32 10.24 12.61 5.86
C ASN A 32 10.42 11.10 6.11
N ASP A 33 11.58 10.70 6.63
CA ASP A 33 11.80 9.31 7.06
C ASP A 33 10.72 8.87 8.06
N VAL A 34 10.24 7.65 7.90
CA VAL A 34 9.19 7.12 8.78
C VAL A 34 9.70 7.01 10.20
N LYS A 35 9.04 7.74 11.13
CA LYS A 35 9.24 7.67 12.58
C LYS A 35 7.90 7.45 13.25
N THR A 36 7.68 6.25 13.77
CA THR A 36 6.41 5.88 14.39
C THR A 36 6.60 4.75 15.39
N SER A 37 5.49 4.22 15.91
CA SER A 37 5.50 3.03 16.77
C SER A 37 4.45 2.02 16.34
N ALA A 38 4.77 0.72 16.46
CA ALA A 38 3.85 -0.35 16.11
C ALA A 38 4.10 -1.61 16.95
N ASP A 39 3.05 -2.41 17.11
CA ASP A 39 3.11 -3.75 17.73
C ASP A 39 3.59 -4.79 16.71
N MET A 40 3.27 -4.60 15.43
CA MET A 40 3.67 -5.45 14.31
C MET A 40 4.25 -4.60 13.17
N ILE A 41 5.30 -5.12 12.52
CA ILE A 41 5.92 -4.51 11.34
C ILE A 41 5.97 -5.56 10.25
N LEU A 42 5.52 -5.20 9.06
CA LEU A 42 5.57 -6.01 7.85
C LEU A 42 6.40 -5.29 6.79
N CYS A 43 7.14 -6.05 5.99
CA CYS A 43 7.88 -5.54 4.85
C CYS A 43 7.59 -6.42 3.63
N SER A 44 7.30 -5.80 2.50
CA SER A 44 7.05 -6.54 1.25
C SER A 44 8.33 -7.13 0.67
N HIS A 45 9.46 -6.42 0.84
CA HIS A 45 10.78 -6.84 0.36
C HIS A 45 11.90 -6.05 1.07
N ASP A 46 13.15 -6.39 0.79
CA ASP A 46 14.33 -5.84 1.47
C ASP A 46 15.01 -4.73 0.66
N HIS A 47 14.28 -3.64 0.38
CA HIS A 47 14.84 -2.39 -0.13
C HIS A 47 14.71 -1.27 0.91
N PHE A 48 15.59 -0.26 0.86
CA PHE A 48 15.67 0.81 1.87
C PHE A 48 14.36 1.63 1.98
N ASP A 49 13.64 1.71 0.89
CA ASP A 49 12.35 2.40 0.75
C ASP A 49 11.14 1.53 1.15
N HIS A 50 11.38 0.29 1.66
CA HIS A 50 10.34 -0.61 2.19
C HIS A 50 10.72 -1.32 3.49
N ASN A 51 11.99 -1.29 3.91
CA ASN A 51 12.46 -2.03 5.08
C ASN A 51 13.23 -1.14 6.08
N ALA A 52 12.87 0.12 6.24
CA ALA A 52 13.46 1.00 7.24
C ALA A 52 12.89 0.76 8.65
N VAL A 53 12.90 -0.49 9.10
CA VAL A 53 12.31 -0.93 10.39
C VAL A 53 12.91 -0.23 11.61
N SER A 54 14.13 0.30 11.52
CA SER A 54 14.78 1.06 12.58
C SER A 54 14.07 2.38 12.91
N GLY A 55 13.26 2.92 11.98
CA GLY A 55 12.42 4.09 12.22
C GLY A 55 11.15 3.79 13.01
N VAL A 56 10.80 2.50 13.17
CA VAL A 56 9.59 2.08 13.87
C VAL A 56 9.94 1.57 15.27
N LYS A 57 9.58 2.34 16.29
CA LYS A 57 9.74 1.90 17.69
C LYS A 57 8.77 0.75 17.97
N ARG A 58 9.28 -0.40 18.39
CA ARG A 58 8.44 -1.52 18.77
C ARG A 58 7.60 -1.15 20.01
N LYS A 59 6.30 -1.25 19.86
CA LYS A 59 5.31 -1.04 20.92
C LYS A 59 4.88 -2.43 21.43
N VAL A 60 4.75 -2.57 22.73
CA VAL A 60 4.12 -3.73 23.35
C VAL A 60 2.88 -3.21 24.05
N SER A 61 1.78 -3.15 23.31
CA SER A 61 0.53 -2.56 23.80
C SER A 61 -0.15 -3.42 24.87
N GLY A 62 0.20 -4.70 24.96
CA GLY A 62 -0.50 -5.67 25.80
C GLY A 62 -1.91 -5.99 25.31
N LYS A 63 -2.24 -5.60 24.08
CA LYS A 63 -3.51 -5.86 23.41
C LYS A 63 -3.42 -7.11 22.57
N ASP A 64 -4.54 -7.80 22.42
CA ASP A 64 -4.65 -8.90 21.46
C ASP A 64 -4.50 -8.36 20.04
N ASN A 65 -3.84 -9.15 19.18
CA ASN A 65 -3.70 -8.81 17.78
C ASN A 65 -5.03 -8.97 17.03
N PRO A 66 -5.64 -7.87 16.54
CA PRO A 66 -6.89 -7.94 15.80
C PRO A 66 -6.70 -8.30 14.32
N PHE A 67 -5.43 -8.40 13.86
CA PHE A 67 -5.10 -8.62 12.45
C PHE A 67 -4.73 -10.08 12.20
N SER A 68 -5.37 -10.69 11.21
CA SER A 68 -4.87 -11.93 10.58
C SER A 68 -4.13 -11.54 9.31
N VAL A 69 -2.89 -12.01 9.16
CA VAL A 69 -2.04 -11.67 8.01
C VAL A 69 -1.68 -12.94 7.25
N THR A 70 -2.00 -12.94 5.96
CA THR A 70 -1.53 -13.95 4.99
C THR A 70 -0.64 -13.27 3.97
N MET A 71 0.40 -13.96 3.52
CA MET A 71 1.34 -13.45 2.54
C MET A 71 1.29 -14.30 1.26
N MET A 72 1.31 -13.62 0.12
CA MET A 72 1.41 -14.24 -1.19
C MET A 72 2.69 -13.78 -1.87
N GLN A 73 3.58 -14.71 -2.23
CA GLN A 73 4.81 -14.37 -2.93
C GLN A 73 4.51 -13.96 -4.37
N THR A 74 5.07 -12.83 -4.77
CA THR A 74 5.11 -12.31 -6.13
C THR A 74 6.52 -11.83 -6.46
N PHE A 75 6.69 -11.05 -7.52
CA PHE A 75 7.98 -10.53 -7.93
C PHE A 75 7.92 -9.04 -8.20
N HIS A 76 9.05 -8.39 -8.00
CA HIS A 76 9.23 -6.96 -8.19
C HIS A 76 9.51 -6.60 -9.67
N ASP A 77 9.48 -7.58 -10.56
CA ASP A 77 9.69 -7.43 -12.00
C ASP A 77 8.93 -8.49 -12.81
N GLU A 78 8.91 -8.34 -14.15
CA GLU A 78 8.31 -9.30 -15.09
C GLU A 78 9.17 -10.54 -15.35
N LYS A 79 10.39 -10.58 -14.83
CA LYS A 79 11.38 -11.65 -15.05
C LYS A 79 11.50 -12.60 -13.86
N MET A 80 10.43 -12.75 -13.08
CA MET A 80 10.37 -13.63 -11.90
C MET A 80 11.42 -13.28 -10.84
N GLY A 81 11.67 -11.99 -10.62
CA GLY A 81 12.57 -11.47 -9.60
C GLY A 81 14.06 -11.49 -10.00
N GLN A 82 14.38 -11.64 -11.28
CA GLN A 82 15.77 -11.64 -11.74
C GLN A 82 16.42 -10.25 -11.71
N GLU A 83 15.64 -9.18 -11.75
CA GLU A 83 16.13 -7.81 -11.73
C GLU A 83 16.04 -7.19 -10.33
N TRP A 84 14.86 -7.24 -9.71
CA TRP A 84 14.56 -6.53 -8.46
C TRP A 84 14.20 -7.47 -7.29
N GLY A 85 14.12 -8.77 -7.54
CA GLY A 85 13.90 -9.77 -6.51
C GLY A 85 12.42 -10.11 -6.26
N LYS A 86 12.21 -10.72 -5.10
CA LYS A 86 10.89 -11.15 -4.64
C LYS A 86 10.13 -9.99 -4.02
N ASN A 87 8.82 -10.07 -4.12
CA ASN A 87 7.88 -9.18 -3.44
C ASN A 87 6.82 -10.00 -2.70
N LEU A 88 6.39 -9.56 -1.55
CA LEU A 88 5.31 -10.16 -0.77
C LEU A 88 4.07 -9.27 -0.83
N VAL A 89 3.00 -9.81 -1.33
CA VAL A 89 1.66 -9.22 -1.18
C VAL A 89 1.14 -9.59 0.21
N HIS A 90 0.75 -8.59 1.00
CA HIS A 90 0.18 -8.80 2.32
C HIS A 90 -1.34 -8.69 2.26
N ILE A 91 -2.02 -9.75 2.71
CA ILE A 91 -3.47 -9.82 2.85
C ILE A 91 -3.78 -9.72 4.34
N ILE A 92 -4.33 -8.58 4.75
CA ILE A 92 -4.59 -8.23 6.14
C ILE A 92 -6.09 -8.28 6.36
N SER A 93 -6.55 -9.18 7.23
CA SER A 93 -7.96 -9.27 7.61
C SER A 93 -8.15 -8.72 9.01
N ALA A 94 -9.11 -7.82 9.16
CA ALA A 94 -9.53 -7.26 10.44
C ALA A 94 -11.06 -7.12 10.44
N LYS A 95 -11.71 -7.64 11.47
CA LYS A 95 -13.17 -7.79 11.49
C LYS A 95 -13.60 -8.54 10.22
N ASP A 96 -14.60 -8.09 9.51
CA ASP A 96 -15.12 -8.75 8.29
C ASP A 96 -14.54 -8.15 7.00
N LYS A 97 -13.44 -7.40 7.08
CA LYS A 97 -12.85 -6.69 5.95
C LYS A 97 -11.44 -7.20 5.64
N THR A 98 -11.12 -7.27 4.34
CA THR A 98 -9.80 -7.68 3.85
C THR A 98 -9.13 -6.52 3.12
N TYR A 99 -7.93 -6.19 3.56
CA TYR A 99 -7.06 -5.15 3.01
C TYR A 99 -5.88 -5.83 2.34
N VAL A 100 -5.62 -5.47 1.11
CA VAL A 100 -4.52 -6.08 0.33
C VAL A 100 -3.50 -5.01 -0.01
N HIS A 101 -2.27 -5.22 0.41
CA HIS A 101 -1.13 -4.37 0.08
C HIS A 101 -0.24 -5.10 -0.90
N LEU A 102 -0.10 -4.58 -2.12
CA LEU A 102 0.60 -5.28 -3.21
C LEU A 102 2.12 -5.14 -3.15
N GLY A 103 2.67 -4.34 -2.18
CA GLY A 103 4.10 -4.03 -2.17
C GLY A 103 4.53 -3.41 -3.49
N ASP A 104 5.73 -3.74 -3.94
CA ASP A 104 6.24 -3.32 -5.23
C ASP A 104 6.02 -4.39 -6.31
N LEU A 105 4.75 -4.74 -6.49
CA LEU A 105 4.36 -5.69 -7.53
C LEU A 105 4.83 -5.19 -8.91
N GLY A 106 5.66 -5.99 -9.60
CA GLY A 106 6.26 -5.65 -10.90
C GLY A 106 5.60 -6.30 -12.12
N HIS A 107 4.58 -7.15 -11.94
CA HIS A 107 3.95 -7.91 -13.03
C HIS A 107 2.44 -8.02 -12.88
N LEU A 108 1.74 -8.41 -13.95
CA LEU A 108 0.32 -8.74 -13.86
C LEU A 108 0.11 -10.01 -13.02
N LEU A 109 -0.93 -10.00 -12.20
CA LEU A 109 -1.32 -11.17 -11.42
C LEU A 109 -1.93 -12.25 -12.31
N ASP A 110 -1.59 -13.51 -12.06
CA ASP A 110 -2.24 -14.66 -12.68
C ASP A 110 -3.67 -14.89 -12.10
N ASP A 111 -4.43 -15.78 -12.73
CA ASP A 111 -5.83 -16.01 -12.33
C ASP A 111 -5.98 -16.61 -10.91
N ARG A 112 -4.97 -17.35 -10.42
CA ARG A 112 -4.97 -17.90 -9.04
C ARG A 112 -4.70 -16.78 -8.05
N GLN A 113 -3.72 -15.93 -8.33
CA GLN A 113 -3.38 -14.76 -7.52
C GLN A 113 -4.56 -13.78 -7.46
N VAL A 114 -5.19 -13.50 -8.60
CA VAL A 114 -6.41 -12.68 -8.67
C VAL A 114 -7.52 -13.28 -7.82
N THR A 115 -7.81 -14.59 -7.98
CA THR A 115 -8.87 -15.27 -7.22
C THR A 115 -8.66 -15.16 -5.71
N PHE A 116 -7.41 -15.20 -5.26
CA PHE A 116 -7.05 -15.15 -3.85
C PHE A 116 -7.35 -13.80 -3.17
N ILE A 117 -7.31 -12.71 -3.94
CA ILE A 117 -7.54 -11.35 -3.43
C ILE A 117 -8.81 -10.71 -4.01
N LYS A 118 -9.57 -11.43 -4.83
CA LYS A 118 -10.76 -10.91 -5.53
C LYS A 118 -11.79 -10.37 -4.55
N LYS A 119 -12.37 -9.22 -4.91
CA LYS A 119 -13.41 -8.52 -4.14
C LYS A 119 -12.96 -8.13 -2.71
N CYS A 120 -11.65 -7.89 -2.53
CA CYS A 120 -11.17 -7.35 -1.27
C CYS A 120 -11.82 -6.00 -0.96
N TYR A 121 -11.90 -5.65 0.33
CA TYR A 121 -12.46 -4.37 0.75
C TYR A 121 -11.58 -3.20 0.28
N CYS A 122 -10.26 -3.31 0.46
CA CYS A 122 -9.34 -2.26 0.05
C CYS A 122 -8.10 -2.86 -0.63
N LEU A 123 -7.74 -2.33 -1.79
CA LEU A 123 -6.54 -2.67 -2.55
C LEU A 123 -5.58 -1.48 -2.56
N MET A 124 -4.43 -1.60 -1.91
CA MET A 124 -3.31 -0.68 -2.00
C MET A 124 -2.39 -1.15 -3.12
N ILE A 125 -2.28 -0.35 -4.19
CA ILE A 125 -1.66 -0.74 -5.45
C ILE A 125 -0.61 0.27 -5.91
N PRO A 126 0.64 -0.18 -6.22
CA PRO A 126 1.62 0.71 -6.82
C PRO A 126 1.19 1.11 -8.24
N ILE A 127 1.50 2.34 -8.62
CA ILE A 127 1.14 2.90 -9.93
C ILE A 127 2.32 3.62 -10.60
N GLY A 128 3.52 3.53 -10.03
CA GLY A 128 4.67 4.37 -10.42
C GLY A 128 5.40 3.92 -11.68
N GLY A 129 5.12 2.76 -12.22
CA GLY A 129 5.90 2.23 -13.35
C GLY A 129 7.35 1.95 -12.96
N THR A 130 8.32 2.27 -13.75
CA THR A 130 9.79 2.09 -13.62
C THR A 130 10.26 0.89 -12.77
N TYR A 131 9.86 0.85 -11.51
CA TYR A 131 10.20 -0.24 -10.56
C TYR A 131 9.01 -1.17 -10.27
N THR A 132 7.79 -0.76 -10.55
CA THR A 132 6.54 -1.47 -10.25
C THR A 132 5.69 -1.61 -11.50
N VAL A 133 4.48 -2.15 -11.37
CA VAL A 133 3.50 -2.04 -12.44
C VAL A 133 3.22 -0.57 -12.76
N ASP A 134 3.08 -0.27 -14.04
CA ASP A 134 2.67 1.03 -14.55
C ASP A 134 1.15 1.26 -14.37
N ILE A 135 0.68 2.45 -14.67
CA ILE A 135 -0.74 2.81 -14.56
C ILE A 135 -1.64 1.87 -15.35
N GLU A 136 -1.25 1.48 -16.58
CA GLU A 136 -2.08 0.62 -17.43
C GLU A 136 -2.22 -0.79 -16.85
N LYS A 137 -1.13 -1.36 -16.31
CA LYS A 137 -1.17 -2.65 -15.62
C LYS A 137 -1.93 -2.57 -14.32
N ALA A 138 -1.76 -1.49 -13.55
CA ALA A 138 -2.51 -1.27 -12.32
C ALA A 138 -4.02 -1.22 -12.58
N LEU A 139 -4.47 -0.53 -13.61
CA LEU A 139 -5.89 -0.49 -14.00
C LEU A 139 -6.44 -1.87 -14.40
N LYS A 140 -5.64 -2.68 -15.12
CA LYS A 140 -6.01 -4.07 -15.45
C LYS A 140 -6.12 -4.96 -14.21
N ILE A 141 -5.24 -4.77 -13.24
CA ILE A 141 -5.31 -5.51 -11.96
C ILE A 141 -6.57 -5.10 -11.19
N ILE A 142 -6.86 -3.80 -11.08
CA ILE A 142 -8.06 -3.29 -10.42
C ILE A 142 -9.33 -3.86 -11.08
N GLU A 143 -9.38 -3.91 -12.41
CA GLU A 143 -10.52 -4.47 -13.16
C GLU A 143 -10.74 -5.96 -12.84
N LYS A 144 -9.66 -6.76 -12.77
CA LYS A 144 -9.74 -8.19 -12.48
C LYS A 144 -10.05 -8.50 -11.01
N VAL A 145 -9.47 -7.74 -10.09
CA VAL A 145 -9.63 -7.92 -8.63
C VAL A 145 -10.99 -7.44 -8.15
N GLU A 146 -11.56 -6.42 -8.78
CA GLU A 146 -12.85 -5.81 -8.42
C GLU A 146 -12.91 -5.36 -6.94
N PRO A 147 -11.92 -4.61 -6.41
CA PRO A 147 -11.94 -4.18 -5.02
C PRO A 147 -13.04 -3.13 -4.79
N GLN A 148 -13.58 -3.04 -3.56
CA GLN A 148 -14.50 -1.95 -3.22
C GLN A 148 -13.79 -0.60 -3.22
N ILE A 149 -12.61 -0.54 -2.60
CA ILE A 149 -11.79 0.67 -2.49
C ILE A 149 -10.40 0.42 -3.08
N VAL A 150 -9.86 1.41 -3.77
CA VAL A 150 -8.47 1.44 -4.27
C VAL A 150 -7.74 2.58 -3.57
N ILE A 151 -6.53 2.33 -3.09
CA ILE A 151 -5.57 3.36 -2.68
C ILE A 151 -4.34 3.24 -3.59
N PRO A 152 -4.10 4.20 -4.48
CA PRO A 152 -2.85 4.24 -5.23
C PRO A 152 -1.68 4.55 -4.30
N MET A 153 -0.53 3.96 -4.56
CA MET A 153 0.70 4.17 -3.81
C MET A 153 1.91 4.11 -4.74
N HIS A 154 3.12 4.40 -4.24
CA HIS A 154 4.39 4.35 -4.98
C HIS A 154 4.34 5.15 -6.29
N TYR A 155 4.05 6.45 -6.20
CA TYR A 155 3.87 7.36 -7.33
C TYR A 155 4.59 8.70 -7.12
N LYS A 156 4.72 9.48 -8.19
CA LYS A 156 5.12 10.90 -8.14
C LYS A 156 3.90 11.79 -7.92
N ASN A 157 4.00 12.74 -6.98
CA ASN A 157 2.99 13.78 -6.78
C ASN A 157 3.64 15.08 -6.23
N GLY A 158 3.82 16.07 -7.08
CA GLY A 158 4.50 17.30 -6.71
C GLY A 158 5.92 17.08 -6.21
N LYS A 159 6.20 17.40 -4.94
CA LYS A 159 7.51 17.15 -4.31
C LYS A 159 7.75 15.69 -3.92
N TYR A 160 6.69 14.90 -3.78
CA TYR A 160 6.74 13.55 -3.24
C TYR A 160 7.03 12.48 -4.30
N GLY A 161 7.84 11.49 -3.93
CA GLY A 161 8.19 10.32 -4.74
C GLY A 161 9.32 10.60 -5.74
N PHE A 162 10.01 9.55 -6.14
CA PHE A 162 11.13 9.63 -7.09
C PHE A 162 10.68 10.22 -8.43
N SER A 163 11.54 11.04 -9.02
CA SER A 163 11.24 11.78 -10.25
C SER A 163 10.99 10.91 -11.48
N VAL A 164 11.41 9.66 -11.45
CA VAL A 164 11.23 8.67 -12.53
C VAL A 164 9.88 7.94 -12.49
N LEU A 165 9.08 8.15 -11.44
CA LEU A 165 7.78 7.49 -11.28
C LEU A 165 6.68 8.20 -12.06
N GLU A 166 5.68 7.45 -12.49
CA GLU A 166 4.45 8.00 -13.07
C GLU A 166 3.66 8.83 -12.05
N ASN A 167 2.92 9.81 -12.55
CA ASN A 167 2.22 10.76 -11.70
C ASN A 167 0.85 10.25 -11.24
N LEU A 168 0.50 10.58 -10.01
CA LEU A 168 -0.84 10.33 -9.47
C LEU A 168 -1.93 10.95 -10.34
N SER A 169 -1.73 12.18 -10.87
CA SER A 169 -2.69 12.85 -11.72
C SER A 169 -3.06 12.03 -12.96
N ASP A 170 -2.08 11.37 -13.58
CA ASP A 170 -2.29 10.59 -14.79
C ASP A 170 -3.12 9.32 -14.52
N PHE A 171 -2.88 8.70 -13.36
CA PHE A 171 -3.73 7.60 -12.87
C PHE A 171 -5.18 8.06 -12.64
N LEU A 172 -5.37 9.19 -11.94
CA LEU A 172 -6.71 9.68 -11.62
C LEU A 172 -7.53 10.05 -12.86
N VAL A 173 -6.87 10.57 -13.92
CA VAL A 173 -7.52 10.85 -15.20
C VAL A 173 -8.01 9.57 -15.88
N LYS A 174 -7.25 8.48 -15.81
CA LYS A 174 -7.57 7.19 -16.44
C LYS A 174 -8.50 6.32 -15.58
N CYS A 175 -8.49 6.52 -14.28
CA CYS A 175 -9.25 5.73 -13.32
C CYS A 175 -10.73 6.13 -13.37
N LYS A 176 -11.61 5.21 -13.81
CA LYS A 176 -13.06 5.42 -13.94
C LYS A 176 -13.83 5.22 -12.62
N ARG A 177 -13.21 5.46 -11.50
CA ARG A 177 -13.78 5.30 -10.15
C ARG A 177 -14.09 6.66 -9.53
N LYS A 178 -15.00 6.69 -8.57
CA LYS A 178 -15.23 7.92 -7.79
C LYS A 178 -13.98 8.21 -6.95
N ILE A 179 -13.55 9.47 -6.92
CA ILE A 179 -12.36 9.88 -6.17
C ILE A 179 -12.79 10.50 -4.85
N ALA A 180 -12.22 10.04 -3.76
CA ALA A 180 -12.31 10.63 -2.43
C ALA A 180 -10.91 11.04 -1.96
N VAL A 181 -10.76 12.28 -1.51
CA VAL A 181 -9.50 12.80 -0.97
C VAL A 181 -9.65 12.98 0.52
N THR A 182 -8.72 12.44 1.31
CA THR A 182 -8.70 12.70 2.76
C THR A 182 -7.92 13.97 3.06
N THR A 183 -8.35 14.71 4.06
CA THR A 183 -7.68 15.97 4.47
C THR A 183 -6.96 15.85 5.81
N ASN A 184 -7.30 14.84 6.61
CA ASN A 184 -6.59 14.58 7.87
C ASN A 184 -5.36 13.73 7.58
N SER A 185 -4.18 14.28 7.85
CA SER A 185 -2.91 13.57 7.65
C SER A 185 -2.54 12.64 8.82
N GLU A 186 -3.07 12.89 10.02
CA GLU A 186 -2.75 12.02 11.17
C GLU A 186 -3.32 10.62 11.00
N PHE A 187 -4.58 10.54 10.58
CA PHE A 187 -5.24 9.28 10.21
C PHE A 187 -6.50 9.55 9.39
N PHE A 188 -6.96 8.53 8.71
CA PHE A 188 -8.26 8.49 8.06
C PHE A 188 -8.94 7.14 8.30
N GLU A 189 -10.23 7.11 8.11
CA GLU A 189 -11.02 5.88 8.00
C GLU A 189 -11.55 5.78 6.59
N LEU A 190 -11.62 4.55 6.07
CA LEU A 190 -12.14 4.37 4.72
C LEU A 190 -13.64 4.68 4.68
N PRO A 191 -14.08 5.49 3.71
CA PRO A 191 -15.49 5.81 3.55
C PRO A 191 -16.29 4.57 3.16
N ASP A 192 -17.58 4.58 3.51
CA ASP A 192 -18.49 3.57 2.98
C ASP A 192 -18.76 3.80 1.49
N GLY A 193 -18.89 2.71 0.76
CA GLY A 193 -19.24 2.72 -0.66
C GLY A 193 -18.35 1.81 -1.50
N ASP A 194 -18.85 1.57 -2.70
CA ASP A 194 -18.16 0.75 -3.70
C ASP A 194 -17.60 1.62 -4.82
N ASN A 195 -16.64 1.08 -5.56
CA ASN A 195 -16.03 1.72 -6.71
C ASN A 195 -15.37 3.06 -6.39
N LEU A 196 -14.68 3.13 -5.23
CA LEU A 196 -13.98 4.31 -4.76
C LEU A 196 -12.47 4.21 -5.01
N THR A 197 -11.85 5.34 -5.36
CA THR A 197 -10.40 5.56 -5.24
C THR A 197 -10.18 6.58 -4.13
N VAL A 198 -9.45 6.21 -3.10
CA VAL A 198 -9.12 7.07 -1.98
C VAL A 198 -7.68 7.57 -2.15
N VAL A 199 -7.51 8.88 -2.13
CA VAL A 199 -6.18 9.53 -2.13
C VAL A 199 -5.95 10.09 -0.73
N PRO A 200 -5.13 9.42 0.10
CA PRO A 200 -4.90 9.87 1.46
C PRO A 200 -3.94 11.07 1.52
N ALA A 201 -4.17 11.94 2.49
CA ALA A 201 -3.20 12.96 2.86
C ALA A 201 -1.95 12.29 3.47
N VAL A 202 -0.78 12.81 3.14
CA VAL A 202 0.51 12.31 3.65
C VAL A 202 0.72 12.83 5.06
N PHE A 203 1.12 11.94 5.97
CA PHE A 203 1.56 12.31 7.31
C PHE A 203 2.98 12.86 7.26
N GLU A 204 3.16 14.10 7.67
CA GLU A 204 4.48 14.78 7.62
C GLU A 204 5.24 14.80 8.96
N GLY A 205 4.67 14.18 10.03
CA GLY A 205 5.34 14.09 11.35
C GLY A 205 4.90 15.15 12.33
#